data_005b12adbd849149772fc4776bdcedbe
#
_entry.id   005b12adbd849149772fc4776bdcedbe
#
_cell.length_a   1.000
_cell.length_b   1.000
_cell.length_c   1.000
_cell.angle_alpha   90.00
_cell.angle_beta   90.00
_cell.angle_gamma   90.00
#
_symmetry.space_group_name_H-M   'P 1'
#
loop_
_entity.id
_entity.type
_entity.pdbx_description
1 polymer ?
#
loop_
_entity_poly.entity_id
_entity_poly.type
_entity_poly.pdbx_seq_one_letter_code
_entity_poly.pdbx_strand_id
1 'polypeptide(L)'
;IYMAGYIQDKFAFKDLIFNIGVRVDRFDANQKVLKDPYILYDYKSVGDLLDANGNITLQNGSVVDIPDNIGDDFAVYVNKVDDISSIVGYRNGNVWYNELGQEIEDPTTLDKGNGISPWLEDPTQRRINTSSFEDYDPQWSVMPRISFSFPISDEALFFAHYDVLTQRPSQNFVNIYSYYYFDQISGAISNPSLKPTQTIDYELGFTQKLT
;
A
#
# COMPACT_ATOMS: atom_id res chain seq x y z
N ILE A 1 -5.29 15.27 9.45
CA ILE A 1 -4.78 15.65 10.80
C ILE A 1 -3.32 15.23 10.89
N TYR A 2 -2.48 16.08 11.47
CA TYR A 2 -1.07 15.80 11.69
C TYR A 2 -0.71 16.05 13.14
N MET A 3 -0.05 15.10 13.78
CA MET A 3 0.47 15.19 15.14
C MET A 3 1.91 14.70 15.14
N ALA A 4 2.76 15.36 15.91
CA ALA A 4 4.16 14.99 16.06
C ALA A 4 4.63 15.20 17.50
N GLY A 5 5.42 14.27 17.97
CA GLY A 5 6.12 14.36 19.25
C GLY A 5 7.58 13.95 19.09
N TYR A 6 8.46 14.55 19.85
CA TYR A 6 9.86 14.18 19.85
C TYR A 6 10.48 14.25 21.23
N ILE A 7 11.50 13.44 21.46
CA ILE A 7 12.40 13.52 22.58
C ILE A 7 13.82 13.45 22.06
N GLN A 8 14.69 14.28 22.60
CA GLN A 8 16.10 14.30 22.21
C GLN A 8 16.96 14.63 23.44
N ASP A 9 18.08 13.96 23.55
CA ASP A 9 19.08 14.24 24.58
C ASP A 9 20.47 14.44 23.95
N LYS A 10 21.24 15.32 24.56
CA LYS A 10 22.62 15.59 24.21
C LYS A 10 23.49 15.41 25.43
N PHE A 11 24.37 14.44 25.41
CA PHE A 11 25.30 14.19 26.51
C PHE A 11 26.72 14.09 26.02
N ALA A 12 27.62 14.44 26.90
CA ALA A 12 29.05 14.36 26.67
C ALA A 12 29.67 13.39 27.65
N PHE A 13 30.54 12.51 27.18
CA PHE A 13 31.33 11.63 27.98
C PHE A 13 32.80 11.82 27.61
N LYS A 14 33.56 12.51 28.50
CA LYS A 14 34.88 13.05 28.19
C LYS A 14 34.76 13.98 26.95
N ASP A 15 35.50 13.66 25.90
CA ASP A 15 35.54 14.44 24.65
C ASP A 15 34.52 13.96 23.59
N LEU A 16 33.79 12.88 23.91
CA LEU A 16 32.79 12.30 23.00
C LEU A 16 31.43 12.96 23.26
N ILE A 17 30.84 13.49 22.20
CA ILE A 17 29.54 14.14 22.23
C ILE A 17 28.54 13.28 21.49
N PHE A 18 27.42 12.94 22.15
CA PHE A 18 26.31 12.22 21.55
C PHE A 18 25.07 13.10 21.50
N ASN A 19 24.34 13.01 20.39
CA ASN A 19 22.94 13.43 20.31
C ASN A 19 22.12 12.22 19.93
N ILE A 20 21.13 11.88 20.73
CA ILE A 20 20.23 10.77 20.49
C ILE A 20 18.81 11.30 20.62
N GLY A 21 17.99 11.03 19.63
CA GLY A 21 16.60 11.45 19.64
C GLY A 21 15.72 10.51 18.85
N VAL A 22 14.44 10.62 19.11
CA VAL A 22 13.39 9.98 18.34
C VAL A 22 12.23 10.95 18.15
N ARG A 23 11.72 11.00 16.95
CA ARG A 23 10.48 11.70 16.61
C ARG A 23 9.46 10.69 16.14
N VAL A 24 8.22 10.86 16.56
CA VAL A 24 7.08 10.05 16.13
C VAL A 24 6.04 10.99 15.54
N ASP A 25 5.67 10.73 14.31
CA ASP A 25 4.65 11.48 13.60
C ASP A 25 3.45 10.58 13.30
N ARG A 26 2.24 11.12 13.45
CA ARG A 26 0.99 10.53 12.98
C ARG A 26 0.40 11.43 11.90
N PHE A 27 0.26 10.88 10.72
CA PHE A 27 -0.40 11.54 9.61
C PHE A 27 -1.71 10.85 9.29
N ASP A 28 -2.78 11.64 9.21
CA ASP A 28 -4.12 11.20 8.89
C ASP A 28 -4.67 12.16 7.83
N ALA A 29 -4.91 11.66 6.63
CA ALA A 29 -5.43 12.47 5.53
C ALA A 29 -6.85 12.97 5.81
N ASN A 30 -7.57 12.34 6.76
CA ASN A 30 -8.95 12.67 7.13
C ASN A 30 -9.88 12.73 5.93
N GLN A 31 -9.76 11.76 5.05
CA GLN A 31 -10.57 11.61 3.85
C GLN A 31 -10.89 10.14 3.62
N LYS A 32 -11.87 9.90 2.76
CA LYS A 32 -12.15 8.56 2.25
C LYS A 32 -11.11 8.17 1.20
N VAL A 33 -10.81 6.87 1.16
CA VAL A 33 -9.96 6.23 0.16
C VAL A 33 -10.73 5.07 -0.47
N LEU A 34 -10.25 4.56 -1.59
CA LEU A 34 -10.83 3.33 -2.15
C LEU A 34 -10.58 2.16 -1.21
N LYS A 35 -11.61 1.38 -0.95
CA LYS A 35 -11.52 0.13 -0.20
C LYS A 35 -10.63 -0.88 -0.93
N ASP A 36 -10.75 -0.93 -2.25
CA ASP A 36 -9.91 -1.76 -3.11
C ASP A 36 -9.41 -0.93 -4.30
N PRO A 37 -8.09 -0.86 -4.57
CA PRO A 37 -7.54 -0.05 -5.66
C PRO A 37 -7.83 -0.62 -7.05
N TYR A 38 -8.28 -1.88 -7.15
CA TYR A 38 -8.53 -2.58 -8.41
C TYR A 38 -10.02 -2.80 -8.68
N ILE A 39 -10.88 -2.75 -7.65
CA ILE A 39 -12.31 -3.04 -7.75
C ILE A 39 -13.11 -1.91 -7.13
N LEU A 40 -13.96 -1.27 -7.93
CA LEU A 40 -14.79 -0.14 -7.52
C LEU A 40 -16.19 -0.54 -7.02
N TYR A 41 -16.52 -1.82 -7.07
CA TYR A 41 -17.83 -2.38 -6.72
C TYR A 41 -17.70 -3.49 -5.69
N ASP A 42 -18.78 -3.81 -5.01
CA ASP A 42 -18.79 -4.95 -4.10
C ASP A 42 -18.61 -6.25 -4.89
N TYR A 43 -17.72 -7.11 -4.43
CA TYR A 43 -17.32 -8.33 -5.11
C TYR A 43 -17.32 -9.52 -4.15
N LYS A 44 -17.33 -10.71 -4.72
CA LYS A 44 -17.27 -11.96 -3.97
C LYS A 44 -15.84 -12.45 -3.84
N SER A 45 -15.47 -12.81 -2.62
CA SER A 45 -14.26 -13.56 -2.34
C SER A 45 -14.45 -15.05 -2.64
N VAL A 46 -13.36 -15.82 -2.59
CA VAL A 46 -13.42 -17.28 -2.68
C VAL A 46 -14.37 -17.84 -1.62
N GLY A 47 -14.24 -17.40 -0.35
CA GLY A 47 -15.08 -17.86 0.76
C GLY A 47 -16.57 -17.58 0.58
N ASP A 48 -16.93 -16.48 -0.12
CA ASP A 48 -18.34 -16.17 -0.41
C ASP A 48 -18.96 -17.09 -1.47
N LEU A 49 -18.12 -17.80 -2.23
CA LEU A 49 -18.52 -18.63 -3.36
C LEU A 49 -18.43 -20.14 -3.07
N LEU A 50 -17.70 -20.54 -2.02
CA LEU A 50 -17.51 -21.95 -1.68
C LEU A 50 -18.82 -22.61 -1.26
N ASP A 51 -19.06 -23.78 -1.80
CA ASP A 51 -20.11 -24.68 -1.31
C ASP A 51 -19.64 -25.50 -0.09
N ALA A 52 -20.52 -26.34 0.45
CA ALA A 52 -20.21 -27.19 1.60
C ALA A 52 -19.10 -28.23 1.34
N ASN A 53 -18.72 -28.45 0.08
CA ASN A 53 -17.66 -29.36 -0.32
C ASN A 53 -16.35 -28.64 -0.64
N GLY A 54 -16.30 -27.30 -0.53
CA GLY A 54 -15.12 -26.49 -0.83
C GLY A 54 -14.93 -26.19 -2.32
N ASN A 55 -15.98 -26.25 -3.13
CA ASN A 55 -15.95 -25.98 -4.56
C ASN A 55 -16.73 -24.74 -4.93
N ILE A 56 -16.39 -24.13 -6.06
CA ILE A 56 -17.17 -23.03 -6.65
C ILE A 56 -18.00 -23.53 -7.83
N THR A 57 -19.30 -23.30 -7.82
CA THR A 57 -20.18 -23.59 -8.95
C THR A 57 -20.38 -22.34 -9.81
N LEU A 58 -20.02 -22.41 -11.09
CA LEU A 58 -20.18 -21.34 -12.06
C LEU A 58 -21.64 -21.23 -12.56
N GLN A 59 -21.96 -20.11 -13.23
CA GLN A 59 -23.33 -19.90 -13.76
C GLN A 59 -23.76 -20.93 -14.83
N ASN A 60 -22.80 -21.48 -15.56
CA ASN A 60 -23.03 -22.55 -16.53
C ASN A 60 -23.18 -23.95 -15.91
N GLY A 61 -23.14 -24.03 -14.56
CA GLY A 61 -23.22 -25.30 -13.81
C GLY A 61 -21.91 -26.09 -13.71
N SER A 62 -20.82 -25.59 -14.23
CA SER A 62 -19.49 -26.22 -14.07
C SER A 62 -19.01 -26.01 -12.63
N VAL A 63 -18.34 -27.02 -12.09
CA VAL A 63 -17.73 -26.98 -10.76
C VAL A 63 -16.22 -26.79 -10.92
N VAL A 64 -15.67 -25.88 -10.13
CA VAL A 64 -14.24 -25.54 -10.14
C VAL A 64 -13.64 -25.85 -8.78
N ASP A 65 -12.60 -26.67 -8.77
CA ASP A 65 -11.77 -26.91 -7.59
C ASP A 65 -10.82 -25.72 -7.39
N ILE A 66 -10.68 -25.28 -6.15
CA ILE A 66 -9.81 -24.16 -5.81
C ILE A 66 -8.41 -24.69 -5.49
N PRO A 67 -7.33 -24.06 -6.04
CA PRO A 67 -5.97 -24.45 -5.70
C PRO A 67 -5.68 -24.26 -4.20
N ASP A 68 -4.93 -25.19 -3.60
CA ASP A 68 -4.68 -25.26 -2.14
C ASP A 68 -4.04 -23.97 -1.55
N ASN A 69 -3.36 -23.18 -2.37
CA ASN A 69 -2.71 -21.93 -1.95
C ASN A 69 -3.58 -20.68 -2.11
N ILE A 70 -4.81 -20.83 -2.57
CA ILE A 70 -5.77 -19.73 -2.70
C ILE A 70 -6.66 -19.70 -1.44
N GLY A 71 -6.57 -18.62 -0.69
CA GLY A 71 -7.35 -18.45 0.55
C GLY A 71 -8.76 -17.92 0.33
N ASP A 72 -9.58 -18.05 1.35
CA ASP A 72 -11.00 -17.65 1.34
C ASP A 72 -11.20 -16.14 1.13
N ASP A 73 -10.20 -15.32 1.50
CA ASP A 73 -10.19 -13.86 1.37
C ASP A 73 -9.77 -13.34 -0.01
N PHE A 74 -9.37 -14.23 -0.92
CA PHE A 74 -8.93 -13.83 -2.25
C PHE A 74 -10.11 -13.38 -3.13
N ALA A 75 -9.92 -12.26 -3.83
CA ALA A 75 -10.88 -11.81 -4.84
C ALA A 75 -10.85 -12.74 -6.06
N VAL A 76 -12.01 -13.12 -6.55
CA VAL A 76 -12.14 -14.00 -7.72
C VAL A 76 -12.34 -13.18 -8.98
N TYR A 77 -11.57 -13.50 -10.02
CA TYR A 77 -11.67 -12.89 -11.34
C TYR A 77 -12.21 -13.87 -12.37
N VAL A 78 -13.09 -13.37 -13.22
CA VAL A 78 -13.87 -14.18 -14.17
C VAL A 78 -13.77 -13.63 -15.58
N ASN A 79 -14.14 -14.42 -16.56
CA ASN A 79 -14.11 -14.07 -17.98
C ASN A 79 -15.12 -12.98 -18.34
N LYS A 80 -16.30 -12.97 -17.72
CA LYS A 80 -17.36 -11.98 -17.96
C LYS A 80 -18.22 -11.82 -16.71
N VAL A 81 -18.68 -10.59 -16.44
CA VAL A 81 -19.54 -10.28 -15.29
C VAL A 81 -20.95 -10.86 -15.46
N ASP A 82 -21.52 -10.79 -16.67
CA ASP A 82 -22.92 -11.15 -16.94
C ASP A 82 -23.09 -12.62 -17.39
N ASP A 83 -21.99 -13.33 -17.69
CA ASP A 83 -22.00 -14.72 -18.18
C ASP A 83 -20.72 -15.41 -17.71
N ILE A 84 -20.72 -15.79 -16.44
CA ILE A 84 -19.57 -16.40 -15.78
C ILE A 84 -19.47 -17.87 -16.17
N SER A 85 -18.55 -18.18 -17.06
CA SER A 85 -18.28 -19.53 -17.53
C SER A 85 -16.90 -20.07 -17.15
N SER A 86 -16.00 -19.20 -16.66
CA SER A 86 -14.68 -19.58 -16.15
C SER A 86 -14.14 -18.60 -15.14
N ILE A 87 -13.41 -19.11 -14.15
CA ILE A 87 -12.50 -18.32 -13.32
C ILE A 87 -11.21 -18.15 -14.11
N VAL A 88 -10.69 -16.92 -14.20
CA VAL A 88 -9.45 -16.62 -14.92
C VAL A 88 -8.28 -16.37 -13.97
N GLY A 89 -8.56 -16.07 -12.72
CA GLY A 89 -7.53 -15.86 -11.71
C GLY A 89 -8.05 -15.38 -10.38
N TYR A 90 -7.11 -15.11 -9.48
CA TYR A 90 -7.38 -14.67 -8.11
C TYR A 90 -6.44 -13.52 -7.74
N ARG A 91 -6.80 -12.76 -6.70
CA ARG A 91 -5.96 -11.68 -6.18
C ARG A 91 -6.06 -11.58 -4.65
N ASN A 92 -4.90 -11.42 -4.02
CA ASN A 92 -4.82 -11.03 -2.61
C ASN A 92 -3.97 -9.77 -2.49
N GLY A 93 -4.57 -8.67 -2.04
CA GLY A 93 -3.92 -7.37 -2.01
C GLY A 93 -3.39 -6.97 -3.38
N ASN A 94 -2.08 -6.88 -3.54
CA ASN A 94 -1.41 -6.55 -4.82
C ASN A 94 -0.86 -7.77 -5.56
N VAL A 95 -1.02 -8.97 -5.01
CA VAL A 95 -0.50 -10.21 -5.61
C VAL A 95 -1.58 -10.89 -6.44
N TRP A 96 -1.24 -11.23 -7.67
CA TRP A 96 -2.14 -11.84 -8.63
C TRP A 96 -1.77 -13.30 -8.90
N TYR A 97 -2.79 -14.11 -9.13
CA TYR A 97 -2.65 -15.54 -9.39
C TYR A 97 -3.49 -15.92 -10.61
N ASN A 98 -2.97 -16.87 -11.40
CA ASN A 98 -3.76 -17.46 -12.47
C ASN A 98 -4.77 -18.49 -11.94
N GLU A 99 -5.54 -19.10 -12.84
CA GLU A 99 -6.54 -20.13 -12.52
C GLU A 99 -5.97 -21.38 -11.83
N LEU A 100 -4.66 -21.61 -11.95
CA LEU A 100 -3.95 -22.74 -11.32
C LEU A 100 -3.32 -22.36 -9.97
N GLY A 101 -3.54 -21.14 -9.47
CA GLY A 101 -2.95 -20.66 -8.23
C GLY A 101 -1.48 -20.25 -8.35
N GLN A 102 -0.92 -20.12 -9.54
CA GLN A 102 0.45 -19.67 -9.74
C GLN A 102 0.47 -18.13 -9.72
N GLU A 103 1.41 -17.56 -8.95
CA GLU A 103 1.64 -16.13 -8.90
C GLU A 103 2.10 -15.59 -10.26
N ILE A 104 1.56 -14.43 -10.64
CA ILE A 104 1.87 -13.74 -11.89
C ILE A 104 2.20 -12.27 -11.63
N GLU A 105 3.15 -11.73 -12.37
CA GLU A 105 3.57 -10.34 -12.27
C GLU A 105 2.65 -9.41 -13.09
N ASP A 106 2.19 -9.88 -14.25
CA ASP A 106 1.36 -9.11 -15.17
C ASP A 106 -0.06 -9.68 -15.25
N PRO A 107 -1.05 -9.04 -14.58
CA PRO A 107 -2.43 -9.50 -14.58
C PRO A 107 -3.09 -9.43 -15.97
N THR A 108 -2.55 -8.67 -16.94
CA THR A 108 -3.10 -8.62 -18.29
C THR A 108 -3.01 -9.96 -19.02
N THR A 109 -2.13 -10.85 -18.57
CA THR A 109 -1.99 -12.23 -19.09
C THR A 109 -3.22 -13.11 -18.79
N LEU A 110 -4.06 -12.71 -17.84
CA LEU A 110 -5.32 -13.40 -17.53
C LEU A 110 -6.38 -13.16 -18.61
N ASP A 111 -6.24 -12.10 -19.42
CA ASP A 111 -7.16 -11.82 -20.52
C ASP A 111 -6.94 -12.77 -21.68
N LYS A 112 -7.86 -13.69 -21.84
CA LYS A 112 -7.90 -14.65 -22.99
C LYS A 112 -8.79 -14.15 -24.13
N GLY A 113 -8.97 -12.82 -24.24
CA GLY A 113 -9.76 -12.17 -25.29
C GLY A 113 -11.20 -11.80 -24.90
N ASN A 114 -11.57 -12.03 -23.65
CA ASN A 114 -12.88 -11.67 -23.10
C ASN A 114 -12.83 -10.61 -22.00
N GLY A 115 -11.63 -10.09 -21.70
CA GLY A 115 -11.38 -9.19 -20.57
C GLY A 115 -11.18 -9.94 -19.25
N ILE A 116 -10.87 -9.16 -18.22
CA ILE A 116 -10.71 -9.62 -16.85
C ILE A 116 -11.68 -8.82 -15.99
N SER A 117 -12.58 -9.50 -15.30
CA SER A 117 -13.56 -8.85 -14.45
C SER A 117 -13.59 -9.48 -13.07
N PRO A 118 -13.72 -8.70 -11.99
CA PRO A 118 -14.00 -9.27 -10.68
C PRO A 118 -15.38 -9.94 -10.68
N TRP A 119 -15.55 -10.97 -9.87
CA TRP A 119 -16.86 -11.56 -9.63
C TRP A 119 -17.68 -10.62 -8.76
N LEU A 120 -18.52 -9.80 -9.37
CA LEU A 120 -19.33 -8.81 -8.67
C LEU A 120 -20.47 -9.46 -7.87
N GLU A 121 -20.81 -8.86 -6.72
CA GLU A 121 -22.02 -9.23 -5.97
C GLU A 121 -23.28 -8.94 -6.81
N ASP A 122 -23.33 -7.73 -7.36
CA ASP A 122 -24.39 -7.28 -8.25
C ASP A 122 -23.82 -6.92 -9.65
N PRO A 123 -23.95 -7.81 -10.63
CA PRO A 123 -23.46 -7.58 -11.99
C PRO A 123 -24.17 -6.42 -12.71
N THR A 124 -25.27 -5.92 -12.17
CA THR A 124 -26.02 -4.79 -12.75
C THR A 124 -25.58 -3.42 -12.23
N GLN A 125 -24.77 -3.41 -11.16
CA GLN A 125 -24.29 -2.17 -10.56
C GLN A 125 -23.41 -1.38 -11.56
N ARG A 126 -23.80 -0.14 -11.83
CA ARG A 126 -23.11 0.76 -12.78
C ARG A 126 -22.65 2.06 -12.14
N ARG A 127 -22.86 2.24 -10.84
CA ARG A 127 -22.48 3.44 -10.11
C ARG A 127 -21.69 3.09 -8.86
N ILE A 128 -20.60 3.82 -8.66
CA ILE A 128 -19.84 3.77 -7.43
C ILE A 128 -20.72 4.31 -6.30
N ASN A 129 -20.70 3.64 -5.18
CA ASN A 129 -21.44 4.00 -3.98
C ASN A 129 -20.51 4.15 -2.76
N THR A 130 -21.07 4.37 -1.59
CA THR A 130 -20.30 4.56 -0.36
C THR A 130 -19.57 3.31 0.10
N SER A 131 -20.02 2.11 -0.31
CA SER A 131 -19.35 0.83 0.05
C SER A 131 -18.00 0.65 -0.64
N SER A 132 -17.77 1.38 -1.73
CA SER A 132 -16.49 1.39 -2.47
C SER A 132 -15.36 2.11 -1.70
N PHE A 133 -15.68 2.77 -0.61
CA PHE A 133 -14.76 3.63 0.13
C PHE A 133 -14.67 3.26 1.60
N GLU A 134 -13.50 3.46 2.16
CA GLU A 134 -13.22 3.34 3.59
C GLU A 134 -12.52 4.59 4.13
N ASP A 135 -12.35 4.68 5.44
CA ASP A 135 -11.56 5.76 6.03
C ASP A 135 -10.06 5.55 5.77
N TYR A 136 -9.34 6.65 5.56
CA TYR A 136 -7.89 6.60 5.45
C TYR A 136 -7.27 6.02 6.73
N ASP A 137 -6.45 4.99 6.59
CA ASP A 137 -5.70 4.42 7.71
C ASP A 137 -4.54 5.35 8.11
N PRO A 138 -4.56 5.93 9.33
CA PRO A 138 -3.55 6.86 9.78
C PRO A 138 -2.15 6.25 9.81
N GLN A 139 -1.19 6.89 9.18
CA GLN A 139 0.18 6.41 9.08
C GLN A 139 1.03 6.93 10.24
N TRP A 140 1.75 6.02 10.88
CA TRP A 140 2.72 6.33 11.92
C TRP A 140 4.13 6.23 11.37
N SER A 141 4.95 7.23 11.67
CA SER A 141 6.35 7.28 11.26
C SER A 141 7.24 7.45 12.47
N VAL A 142 8.18 6.55 12.67
CA VAL A 142 9.20 6.63 13.73
C VAL A 142 10.52 7.03 13.09
N MET A 143 11.08 8.13 13.55
CA MET A 143 12.26 8.78 13.00
C MET A 143 13.36 8.88 14.07
N PRO A 144 14.19 7.83 14.24
CA PRO A 144 15.35 7.91 15.08
C PRO A 144 16.40 8.85 14.49
N ARG A 145 17.11 9.54 15.38
CA ARG A 145 18.23 10.41 15.05
C ARG A 145 19.36 10.12 16.01
N ILE A 146 20.52 9.78 15.49
CA ILE A 146 21.71 9.51 16.29
C ILE A 146 22.88 10.22 15.63
N SER A 147 23.60 11.04 16.42
CA SER A 147 24.87 11.58 15.96
C SER A 147 25.89 11.55 17.08
N PHE A 148 27.13 11.39 16.70
CA PHE A 148 28.24 11.50 17.64
C PHE A 148 29.43 12.18 16.97
N SER A 149 30.23 12.83 17.79
CA SER A 149 31.48 13.44 17.39
C SER A 149 32.52 13.34 18.49
N PHE A 150 33.77 13.18 18.09
CA PHE A 150 34.88 13.21 19.04
C PHE A 150 36.13 13.81 18.36
N PRO A 151 36.95 14.56 19.10
CA PRO A 151 38.22 15.03 18.62
C PRO A 151 39.23 13.88 18.55
N ILE A 152 39.89 13.72 17.40
CA ILE A 152 41.02 12.80 17.24
C ILE A 152 42.30 13.47 17.70
N SER A 153 42.39 14.77 17.51
CA SER A 153 43.51 15.66 17.96
C SER A 153 42.97 17.08 18.11
N ASP A 154 43.84 18.00 18.54
CA ASP A 154 43.51 19.45 18.64
C ASP A 154 43.10 20.07 17.28
N GLU A 155 43.46 19.41 16.19
CA GLU A 155 43.23 19.91 14.82
C GLU A 155 42.27 19.02 14.01
N ALA A 156 41.83 17.87 14.55
CA ALA A 156 41.01 16.90 13.82
C ALA A 156 39.82 16.42 14.66
N LEU A 157 38.61 16.45 14.03
CA LEU A 157 37.36 16.01 14.61
C LEU A 157 36.74 14.92 13.73
N PHE A 158 36.38 13.80 14.33
CA PHE A 158 35.54 12.78 13.67
C PHE A 158 34.08 13.00 14.02
N PHE A 159 33.20 12.76 13.05
CA PHE A 159 31.74 12.80 13.27
C PHE A 159 31.03 11.71 12.47
N ALA A 160 29.89 11.31 13.00
CA ALA A 160 28.96 10.43 12.31
C ALA A 160 27.53 10.78 12.67
N HIS A 161 26.62 10.60 11.74
CA HIS A 161 25.20 10.65 12.02
C HIS A 161 24.41 9.60 11.24
N TYR A 162 23.23 9.28 11.78
CA TYR A 162 22.21 8.44 11.16
C TYR A 162 20.85 9.04 11.48
N ASP A 163 20.12 9.39 10.46
CA ASP A 163 18.80 10.01 10.56
C ASP A 163 17.78 9.26 9.70
N VAL A 164 16.60 9.03 10.25
CA VAL A 164 15.43 8.63 9.47
C VAL A 164 14.49 9.82 9.39
N LEU A 165 14.15 10.20 8.18
CA LEU A 165 13.29 11.34 7.88
C LEU A 165 12.06 10.88 7.12
N THR A 166 10.91 11.47 7.41
CA THR A 166 9.69 11.24 6.63
C THR A 166 9.11 12.56 6.14
N GLN A 167 8.60 12.51 4.92
CA GLN A 167 7.92 13.63 4.29
C GLN A 167 6.50 13.22 3.93
N ARG A 168 5.53 14.01 4.35
CA ARG A 168 4.13 13.82 3.95
C ARG A 168 4.00 13.90 2.43
N PRO A 169 3.06 13.15 1.84
CA PRO A 169 2.71 13.33 0.44
C PRO A 169 2.40 14.82 0.19
N SER A 170 3.14 15.43 -0.72
CA SER A 170 2.86 16.80 -1.13
C SER A 170 1.73 16.77 -2.14
N GLN A 171 0.66 17.42 -1.82
CA GLN A 171 -0.46 17.81 -2.68
C GLN A 171 -1.10 16.72 -3.57
N ASN A 172 -2.35 16.95 -3.87
CA ASN A 172 -3.25 16.19 -4.71
C ASN A 172 -3.77 14.93 -4.03
N PHE A 173 -4.29 15.13 -2.82
CA PHE A 173 -5.32 14.23 -2.35
C PHE A 173 -6.37 14.18 -3.44
N VAL A 174 -6.61 13.00 -3.97
CA VAL A 174 -7.68 12.83 -4.93
C VAL A 174 -8.94 13.30 -4.27
N ASN A 175 -9.54 14.29 -4.89
CA ASN A 175 -10.90 14.61 -4.55
C ASN A 175 -11.72 13.36 -4.82
N ILE A 176 -12.35 12.81 -3.79
CA ILE A 176 -13.21 11.62 -3.87
C ILE A 176 -14.25 11.74 -4.99
N TYR A 177 -14.69 12.95 -5.32
CA TYR A 177 -15.59 13.21 -6.44
C TYR A 177 -15.02 12.76 -7.79
N SER A 178 -13.71 12.69 -7.97
CA SER A 178 -13.06 12.18 -9.17
C SER A 178 -13.45 10.73 -9.46
N TYR A 179 -13.68 9.92 -8.42
CA TYR A 179 -14.10 8.54 -8.59
C TYR A 179 -15.56 8.42 -8.98
N TYR A 180 -16.45 9.28 -8.48
CA TYR A 180 -17.87 9.28 -8.90
C TYR A 180 -18.06 9.67 -10.35
N TYR A 181 -17.09 10.39 -10.92
CA TYR A 181 -17.10 10.84 -12.32
C TYR A 181 -16.01 10.14 -13.14
N PHE A 182 -15.54 8.99 -12.70
CA PHE A 182 -14.42 8.27 -13.31
C PHE A 182 -14.60 8.09 -14.83
N ASP A 183 -15.79 7.73 -15.29
CA ASP A 183 -16.10 7.54 -16.71
C ASP A 183 -16.05 8.84 -17.55
N GLN A 184 -15.99 9.99 -16.88
CA GLN A 184 -16.03 11.31 -17.52
C GLN A 184 -14.70 12.06 -17.41
N ILE A 185 -13.74 11.53 -16.66
CA ILE A 185 -12.43 12.15 -16.41
C ILE A 185 -11.41 11.52 -17.35
N SER A 186 -10.76 12.36 -18.15
CA SER A 186 -9.59 11.99 -18.92
C SER A 186 -8.33 12.37 -18.14
N GLY A 187 -7.46 11.40 -17.83
CA GLY A 187 -6.17 11.65 -17.18
C GLY A 187 -5.89 10.70 -16.01
N ALA A 188 -4.70 10.85 -15.43
CA ALA A 188 -4.30 10.07 -14.28
C ALA A 188 -5.05 10.51 -13.02
N ILE A 189 -5.60 9.56 -12.29
CA ILE A 189 -6.17 9.78 -10.97
C ILE A 189 -5.06 9.55 -9.95
N SER A 190 -4.89 10.50 -9.02
CA SER A 190 -3.90 10.36 -7.94
C SER A 190 -4.29 9.24 -6.98
N ASN A 191 -3.32 8.65 -6.31
CA ASN A 191 -3.58 7.65 -5.30
C ASN A 191 -3.86 8.31 -3.93
N PRO A 192 -5.09 8.26 -3.39
CA PRO A 192 -5.41 8.88 -2.10
C PRO A 192 -4.78 8.15 -0.91
N SER A 193 -4.31 6.92 -1.11
CA SER A 193 -3.68 6.08 -0.09
C SER A 193 -2.16 6.23 -0.03
N LEU A 194 -1.58 7.26 -0.68
CA LEU A 194 -0.14 7.48 -0.66
C LEU A 194 0.37 7.60 0.78
N LYS A 195 1.42 6.84 1.06
CA LYS A 195 2.14 6.87 2.34
C LYS A 195 3.20 7.97 2.33
N PRO A 196 3.61 8.46 3.52
CA PRO A 196 4.77 9.34 3.64
C PRO A 196 6.02 8.71 3.02
N THR A 197 6.78 9.53 2.29
CA THR A 197 8.08 9.13 1.77
C THR A 197 9.08 9.07 2.90
N GLN A 198 9.90 8.02 2.95
CA GLN A 198 10.95 7.85 3.93
C GLN A 198 12.33 8.03 3.29
N THR A 199 13.19 8.77 3.96
CA THR A 199 14.60 8.92 3.60
C THR A 199 15.46 8.48 4.77
N ILE A 200 16.46 7.65 4.50
CA ILE A 200 17.49 7.27 5.46
C ILE A 200 18.75 8.01 5.05
N ASP A 201 19.25 8.82 5.95
CA ASP A 201 20.46 9.61 5.78
C ASP A 201 21.52 9.15 6.77
N TYR A 202 22.72 8.89 6.28
CA TYR A 202 23.86 8.56 7.12
C TYR A 202 25.12 9.17 6.55
N GLU A 203 25.97 9.68 7.42
CA GLU A 203 27.23 10.28 7.06
C GLU A 203 28.33 9.87 8.07
N LEU A 204 29.52 9.67 7.56
CA LEU A 204 30.74 9.49 8.30
C LEU A 204 31.79 10.45 7.75
N GLY A 205 32.44 11.20 8.63
CA GLY A 205 33.45 12.14 8.17
C GLY A 205 34.43 12.57 9.24
N PHE A 206 35.45 13.26 8.81
CA PHE A 206 36.36 13.97 9.69
C PHE A 206 36.65 15.35 9.14
N THR A 207 36.85 16.28 10.05
CA THR A 207 37.28 17.64 9.73
C THR A 207 38.69 17.83 10.26
N GLN A 208 39.58 18.34 9.46
CA GLN A 208 40.95 18.66 9.85
C GLN A 208 41.28 20.12 9.53
N LYS A 209 41.89 20.83 10.47
CA LYS A 209 42.40 22.16 10.23
C LYS A 209 43.71 22.04 9.44
N LEU A 210 43.76 22.68 8.30
CA LEU A 210 44.97 22.82 7.50
C LEU A 210 45.73 24.10 7.95
N THR A 211 46.98 23.96 8.30
CA THR A 211 47.87 25.09 8.65
C THR A 211 48.52 25.66 7.41
#